data_6e23797021fda77793bb3e99d2bb04f1
#
_entry.id   6e23797021fda77793bb3e99d2bb04f1
#
_cell.length_a   1.000
_cell.length_b   1.000
_cell.length_c   1.000
_cell.angle_alpha   90.00
_cell.angle_beta   90.00
_cell.angle_gamma   90.00
#
_symmetry.space_group_name_H-M   'P 1'
#
loop_
_entity.id
_entity.type
_entity.pdbx_description
1 polymer ?
#
loop_
_entity_poly.entity_id
_entity_poly.type
_entity_poly.pdbx_seq_one_letter_code
_entity_poly.pdbx_strand_id
1 'polypeptide(L)'
;MIQFDNVSKYFSGKAAVKNLSLQIDKGEFSVLLGTSGSGKSTTLKMINRLVEADEGEIRFAGEAIRQLDARMLRRRMGYAIQSIGLFPHWTVEKNIATVPALLGWSKKRARERVEELFSLLNLDLPLLRRYPHQLSGGQQQRVGVARALAADPEILLMDEPFGALDPVTRSALQQEMLRIHRLSGRTIVLVTHDIDEALTLADNIVLMDDGEIVQQGKPVELLTQPKNDFVRDFFGRSEMGVRLLALGQAGNAARRGEWLEGEPIMAGLTLREALSQFITRRTDKLPVVDDQQKPLGVLHFTDLLNLREGVQCVG
;
A
#
# COMPACT_ATOMS: atom_id res chain seq x y z
N MET A 1 15.85 -1.42 -5.81
CA MET A 1 15.81 -0.14 -5.04
C MET A 1 16.37 -0.33 -3.64
N ILE A 2 15.84 -1.25 -2.87
CA ILE A 2 16.35 -1.68 -1.55
C ILE A 2 16.81 -3.12 -1.64
N GLN A 3 17.94 -3.45 -1.02
CA GLN A 3 18.44 -4.82 -0.93
C GLN A 3 18.89 -5.10 0.51
N PHE A 4 18.46 -6.23 1.03
CA PHE A 4 18.92 -6.82 2.30
C PHE A 4 19.71 -8.08 1.99
N ASP A 5 20.91 -8.18 2.52
CA ASP A 5 21.78 -9.34 2.39
C ASP A 5 22.04 -9.94 3.78
N ASN A 6 21.38 -11.07 4.09
CA ASN A 6 21.53 -11.83 5.34
C ASN A 6 21.44 -10.94 6.60
N VAL A 7 20.45 -10.05 6.66
CA VAL A 7 20.32 -9.04 7.72
C VAL A 7 19.68 -9.65 8.95
N SER A 8 20.32 -9.45 10.11
CA SER A 8 19.74 -9.82 11.42
C SER A 8 19.69 -8.63 12.36
N LYS A 9 18.67 -8.63 13.24
CA LYS A 9 18.49 -7.64 14.30
C LYS A 9 18.07 -8.31 15.59
N TYR A 10 18.79 -8.01 16.68
CA TYR A 10 18.51 -8.53 18.02
C TYR A 10 18.14 -7.41 18.97
N PHE A 11 17.18 -7.67 19.85
CA PHE A 11 16.86 -6.81 21.00
C PHE A 11 16.93 -7.65 22.27
N SER A 12 17.78 -7.24 23.21
CA SER A 12 17.96 -7.97 24.49
C SER A 12 18.20 -9.47 24.29
N GLY A 13 19.01 -9.84 23.29
CA GLY A 13 19.33 -11.22 22.96
C GLY A 13 18.28 -12.00 22.19
N LYS A 14 17.09 -11.44 21.96
CA LYS A 14 16.03 -12.05 21.12
C LYS A 14 16.12 -11.49 19.70
N ALA A 15 16.15 -12.39 18.71
CA ALA A 15 16.11 -11.99 17.31
C ALA A 15 14.73 -11.44 16.95
N ALA A 16 14.70 -10.21 16.46
CA ALA A 16 13.51 -9.58 15.89
C ALA A 16 13.46 -9.73 14.37
N VAL A 17 14.62 -9.89 13.74
CA VAL A 17 14.80 -10.23 12.32
C VAL A 17 15.97 -11.19 12.22
N LYS A 18 15.84 -12.26 11.41
CA LYS A 18 16.80 -13.35 11.28
C LYS A 18 17.16 -13.58 9.82
N ASN A 19 18.44 -13.43 9.48
CA ASN A 19 19.00 -13.73 8.15
C ASN A 19 18.13 -13.25 6.98
N LEU A 20 17.52 -12.05 7.11
CA LEU A 20 16.62 -11.50 6.12
C LEU A 20 17.37 -11.17 4.83
N SER A 21 16.98 -11.82 3.73
CA SER A 21 17.42 -11.47 2.38
C SER A 21 16.19 -11.08 1.57
N LEU A 22 16.15 -9.83 1.11
CA LEU A 22 14.99 -9.23 0.44
C LEU A 22 15.46 -8.23 -0.60
N GLN A 23 14.84 -8.25 -1.76
CA GLN A 23 14.99 -7.22 -2.76
C GLN A 23 13.64 -6.54 -3.01
N ILE A 24 13.65 -5.21 -3.04
CA ILE A 24 12.53 -4.35 -3.42
C ILE A 24 12.97 -3.55 -4.63
N ASP A 25 12.27 -3.70 -5.73
CA ASP A 25 12.63 -3.06 -6.98
C ASP A 25 12.15 -1.59 -7.04
N LYS A 26 12.76 -0.82 -7.94
CA LYS A 26 12.36 0.56 -8.16
C LYS A 26 10.97 0.61 -8.80
N GLY A 27 10.10 1.44 -8.24
CA GLY A 27 8.72 1.59 -8.72
C GLY A 27 7.78 0.48 -8.24
N GLU A 28 8.21 -0.39 -7.33
CA GLU A 28 7.40 -1.48 -6.77
C GLU A 28 6.62 -1.01 -5.55
N PHE A 29 5.37 -1.45 -5.41
CA PHE A 29 4.60 -1.35 -4.19
C PHE A 29 4.75 -2.65 -3.41
N SER A 30 5.73 -2.72 -2.51
CA SER A 30 5.98 -3.88 -1.66
C SER A 30 5.23 -3.78 -0.34
N VAL A 31 4.59 -4.86 0.08
CA VAL A 31 3.90 -4.94 1.37
C VAL A 31 4.55 -5.99 2.26
N LEU A 32 5.05 -5.56 3.43
CA LEU A 32 5.48 -6.46 4.50
C LEU A 32 4.26 -6.85 5.32
N LEU A 33 3.84 -8.10 5.19
CA LEU A 33 2.65 -8.67 5.81
C LEU A 33 3.05 -9.71 6.88
N GLY A 34 2.24 -9.93 7.91
CA GLY A 34 2.47 -10.97 8.92
C GLY A 34 1.87 -10.64 10.26
N THR A 35 2.02 -11.55 11.22
CA THR A 35 1.50 -11.43 12.59
C THR A 35 2.17 -10.29 13.36
N SER A 36 1.55 -9.85 14.47
CA SER A 36 2.20 -8.90 15.37
C SER A 36 3.51 -9.49 15.92
N GLY A 37 4.57 -8.70 15.91
CA GLY A 37 5.89 -9.15 16.38
C GLY A 37 6.73 -9.91 15.35
N SER A 38 6.26 -10.13 14.11
CA SER A 38 7.00 -10.86 13.08
C SER A 38 8.20 -10.12 12.46
N GLY A 39 8.56 -8.92 12.96
CA GLY A 39 9.74 -8.17 12.51
C GLY A 39 9.50 -7.08 11.47
N LYS A 40 8.29 -6.92 10.92
CA LYS A 40 7.95 -5.97 9.85
C LYS A 40 8.37 -4.52 10.11
N SER A 41 7.88 -3.95 11.21
CA SER A 41 8.21 -2.56 11.57
C SER A 41 9.71 -2.38 11.90
N THR A 42 10.38 -3.43 12.39
CA THR A 42 11.83 -3.42 12.59
C THR A 42 12.55 -3.39 11.24
N THR A 43 12.12 -4.23 10.30
CA THR A 43 12.64 -4.25 8.91
C THR A 43 12.46 -2.88 8.24
N LEU A 44 11.26 -2.29 8.34
CA LEU A 44 11.01 -0.95 7.81
C LEU A 44 11.91 0.12 8.43
N LYS A 45 12.10 0.08 9.78
CA LYS A 45 12.95 1.02 10.50
C LYS A 45 14.44 0.84 10.22
N MET A 46 14.86 -0.34 9.78
CA MET A 46 16.24 -0.55 9.33
C MET A 46 16.52 0.12 7.98
N ILE A 47 15.56 0.21 7.06
CA ILE A 47 15.73 0.89 5.77
C ILE A 47 16.15 2.35 5.95
N ASN A 48 15.51 3.08 6.87
CA ASN A 48 15.82 4.49 7.12
C ASN A 48 16.82 4.72 8.26
N ARG A 49 17.47 3.64 8.74
CA ARG A 49 18.45 3.66 9.84
C ARG A 49 17.91 4.29 11.13
N LEU A 50 16.61 4.15 11.42
CA LEU A 50 16.07 4.39 12.77
C LEU A 50 16.44 3.25 13.72
N VAL A 51 16.65 2.07 13.17
CA VAL A 51 17.23 0.89 13.84
C VAL A 51 18.42 0.44 13.01
N GLU A 52 19.58 0.21 13.64
CA GLU A 52 20.74 -0.34 12.96
C GLU A 52 20.67 -1.88 12.95
N ALA A 53 21.00 -2.49 11.82
CA ALA A 53 21.16 -3.94 11.74
C ALA A 53 22.40 -4.39 12.53
N ASP A 54 22.34 -5.56 13.17
CA ASP A 54 23.47 -6.11 13.90
C ASP A 54 24.38 -6.91 12.95
N GLU A 55 23.78 -7.65 12.00
CA GLU A 55 24.48 -8.46 11.00
C GLU A 55 23.95 -8.17 9.59
N GLY A 56 24.74 -8.53 8.58
CA GLY A 56 24.39 -8.37 7.18
C GLY A 56 24.53 -6.93 6.68
N GLU A 57 24.08 -6.70 5.46
CA GLU A 57 24.17 -5.40 4.80
C GLU A 57 22.82 -5.00 4.20
N ILE A 58 22.50 -3.71 4.31
CA ILE A 58 21.34 -3.10 3.62
C ILE A 58 21.87 -2.07 2.64
N ARG A 59 21.37 -2.13 1.39
CA ARG A 59 21.71 -1.17 0.33
C ARG A 59 20.47 -0.39 -0.10
N PHE A 60 20.67 0.89 -0.38
CA PHE A 60 19.70 1.77 -0.97
C PHE A 60 20.24 2.36 -2.26
N ALA A 61 19.57 2.15 -3.37
CA ALA A 61 20.02 2.55 -4.70
C ALA A 61 21.45 2.07 -5.05
N GLY A 62 21.82 0.88 -4.58
CA GLY A 62 23.13 0.26 -4.79
C GLY A 62 24.20 0.64 -3.75
N GLU A 63 23.97 1.64 -2.91
CA GLU A 63 24.89 2.10 -1.89
C GLU A 63 24.58 1.49 -0.51
N ALA A 64 25.59 1.01 0.22
CA ALA A 64 25.44 0.51 1.58
C ALA A 64 24.97 1.63 2.52
N ILE A 65 23.79 1.49 3.14
CA ILE A 65 23.19 2.57 3.94
C ILE A 65 24.05 2.97 5.15
N ARG A 66 24.90 2.07 5.66
CA ARG A 66 25.83 2.37 6.76
C ARG A 66 26.90 3.40 6.37
N GLN A 67 27.24 3.50 5.09
CA GLN A 67 28.23 4.45 4.57
C GLN A 67 27.64 5.84 4.30
N LEU A 68 26.31 5.95 4.21
CA LEU A 68 25.62 7.21 3.97
C LEU A 68 25.43 8.00 5.26
N ASP A 69 25.46 9.33 5.17
CA ASP A 69 25.02 10.17 6.28
C ASP A 69 23.51 9.91 6.55
N ALA A 70 23.17 9.55 7.79
CA ALA A 70 21.82 9.14 8.13
C ALA A 70 20.76 10.25 7.90
N ARG A 71 21.15 11.54 8.03
CA ARG A 71 20.25 12.67 7.77
C ARG A 71 20.00 12.83 6.27
N MET A 72 21.05 12.66 5.45
CA MET A 72 20.92 12.71 4.00
C MET A 72 20.09 11.54 3.48
N LEU A 73 20.33 10.33 3.99
CA LEU A 73 19.55 9.14 3.66
C LEU A 73 18.05 9.36 3.96
N ARG A 74 17.70 9.81 5.18
CA ARG A 74 16.31 10.04 5.60
C ARG A 74 15.62 11.14 4.79
N ARG A 75 16.35 12.12 4.27
CA ARG A 75 15.80 13.19 3.41
C ARG A 75 15.41 12.69 2.02
N ARG A 76 15.98 11.56 1.57
CA ARG A 76 15.62 10.88 0.31
C ARG A 76 14.39 9.97 0.47
N MET A 77 13.92 9.74 1.72
CA MET A 77 12.85 8.83 2.07
C MET A 77 11.68 9.58 2.71
N GLY A 78 10.46 9.32 2.26
CA GLY A 78 9.25 9.69 2.98
C GLY A 78 8.94 8.64 4.05
N TYR A 79 8.52 9.07 5.24
CA TYR A 79 8.17 8.13 6.30
C TYR A 79 6.85 8.53 6.97
N ALA A 80 5.82 7.71 6.79
CA ALA A 80 4.54 7.80 7.47
C ALA A 80 4.52 6.80 8.62
N ILE A 81 4.52 7.29 9.85
CA ILE A 81 4.55 6.48 11.07
C ILE A 81 3.14 6.13 11.56
N GLN A 82 3.00 5.00 12.23
CA GLN A 82 1.75 4.49 12.79
C GLN A 82 1.01 5.50 13.68
N SER A 83 1.72 6.26 14.52
CA SER A 83 1.16 7.26 15.43
C SER A 83 0.91 8.63 14.80
N ILE A 84 0.87 8.74 13.46
CA ILE A 84 0.75 9.98 12.67
C ILE A 84 1.89 10.98 12.94
N GLY A 85 2.31 11.20 14.19
CA GLY A 85 3.47 11.97 14.60
C GLY A 85 3.49 13.42 14.10
N LEU A 86 2.34 14.07 13.96
CA LEU A 86 2.26 15.49 13.64
C LEU A 86 2.74 16.32 14.84
N PHE A 87 3.45 17.42 14.56
CA PHE A 87 3.85 18.37 15.59
C PHE A 87 2.60 19.11 16.09
N PRO A 88 2.15 18.92 17.33
CA PRO A 88 0.85 19.41 17.81
C PRO A 88 0.75 20.92 17.89
N HIS A 89 1.89 21.60 18.05
CA HIS A 89 2.03 23.05 18.15
C HIS A 89 2.30 23.75 16.82
N TRP A 90 2.29 22.99 15.71
CA TRP A 90 2.44 23.52 14.36
C TRP A 90 1.14 23.39 13.57
N THR A 91 0.91 24.34 12.69
CA THR A 91 -0.19 24.24 11.71
C THR A 91 0.05 23.07 10.76
N VAL A 92 -1.00 22.66 10.06
CA VAL A 92 -0.93 21.63 9.02
C VAL A 92 0.08 22.00 7.94
N GLU A 93 0.04 23.24 7.44
CA GLU A 93 1.00 23.74 6.46
C GLU A 93 2.45 23.57 6.95
N LYS A 94 2.75 23.98 8.19
CA LYS A 94 4.10 23.83 8.77
C LYS A 94 4.50 22.36 8.94
N ASN A 95 3.57 21.49 9.33
CA ASN A 95 3.84 20.06 9.44
C ASN A 95 4.27 19.48 8.09
N ILE A 96 3.55 19.78 7.02
CA ILE A 96 3.86 19.26 5.68
C ILE A 96 5.16 19.88 5.14
N ALA A 97 5.34 21.18 5.31
CA ALA A 97 6.52 21.90 4.79
C ALA A 97 7.82 21.61 5.57
N THR A 98 7.81 20.74 6.59
CA THR A 98 8.98 20.48 7.46
C THR A 98 10.20 20.02 6.67
N VAL A 99 10.07 18.95 5.86
CA VAL A 99 11.20 18.39 5.11
C VAL A 99 11.61 19.30 3.96
N PRO A 100 10.71 19.88 3.15
CA PRO A 100 11.05 20.95 2.21
C PRO A 100 11.86 22.10 2.81
N ALA A 101 11.49 22.56 4.01
CA ALA A 101 12.23 23.62 4.72
C ALA A 101 13.64 23.17 5.12
N LEU A 102 13.81 21.93 5.62
CA LEU A 102 15.11 21.34 5.93
C LEU A 102 16.00 21.15 4.70
N LEU A 103 15.41 21.03 3.50
CA LEU A 103 16.11 20.97 2.21
C LEU A 103 16.40 22.36 1.63
N GLY A 104 16.04 23.43 2.33
CA GLY A 104 16.28 24.80 1.88
C GLY A 104 15.37 25.26 0.74
N TRP A 105 14.20 24.65 0.56
CA TRP A 105 13.26 25.11 -0.47
C TRP A 105 12.77 26.54 -0.16
N SER A 106 12.56 27.33 -1.21
CA SER A 106 11.94 28.65 -1.05
C SER A 106 10.53 28.50 -0.48
N LYS A 107 10.07 29.49 0.29
CA LYS A 107 8.71 29.51 0.85
C LYS A 107 7.63 29.34 -0.22
N LYS A 108 7.85 29.96 -1.39
CA LYS A 108 6.92 29.86 -2.53
C LYS A 108 6.81 28.42 -3.01
N ARG A 109 7.95 27.77 -3.34
CA ARG A 109 7.98 26.36 -3.80
C ARG A 109 7.38 25.40 -2.77
N ALA A 110 7.70 25.57 -1.49
CA ALA A 110 7.16 24.73 -0.43
C ALA A 110 5.63 24.85 -0.33
N ARG A 111 5.10 26.08 -0.44
CA ARG A 111 3.66 26.33 -0.41
C ARG A 111 2.93 25.75 -1.62
N GLU A 112 3.44 25.97 -2.83
CA GLU A 112 2.89 25.38 -4.06
C GLU A 112 2.82 23.86 -3.94
N ARG A 113 3.87 23.22 -3.40
CA ARG A 113 3.88 21.77 -3.15
C ARG A 113 2.86 21.33 -2.12
N VAL A 114 2.66 22.08 -1.04
CA VAL A 114 1.64 21.80 -0.03
C VAL A 114 0.24 21.88 -0.64
N GLU A 115 -0.06 22.89 -1.45
CA GLU A 115 -1.35 23.05 -2.14
C GLU A 115 -1.61 21.91 -3.14
N GLU A 116 -0.59 21.48 -3.90
CA GLU A 116 -0.65 20.30 -4.78
C GLU A 116 -1.01 19.03 -4.00
N LEU A 117 -0.34 18.76 -2.88
CA LEU A 117 -0.60 17.59 -2.05
C LEU A 117 -1.97 17.62 -1.39
N PHE A 118 -2.48 18.80 -1.06
CA PHE A 118 -3.84 18.98 -0.56
C PHE A 118 -4.88 18.58 -1.60
N SER A 119 -4.70 19.01 -2.85
CA SER A 119 -5.56 18.59 -3.97
C SER A 119 -5.47 17.08 -4.19
N LEU A 120 -4.24 16.55 -4.20
CA LEU A 120 -3.97 15.13 -4.42
C LEU A 120 -4.62 14.22 -3.37
N LEU A 121 -4.67 14.65 -2.10
CA LEU A 121 -5.19 13.87 -0.97
C LEU A 121 -6.61 14.28 -0.55
N ASN A 122 -7.34 15.01 -1.41
CA ASN A 122 -8.70 15.49 -1.14
C ASN A 122 -8.82 16.18 0.23
N LEU A 123 -7.92 17.13 0.52
CA LEU A 123 -7.94 17.96 1.71
C LEU A 123 -8.37 19.39 1.36
N ASP A 124 -9.27 19.95 2.16
CA ASP A 124 -9.75 21.32 1.97
C ASP A 124 -8.71 22.37 2.36
N LEU A 125 -8.41 23.33 1.50
CA LEU A 125 -7.40 24.38 1.74
C LEU A 125 -7.54 25.12 3.08
N PRO A 126 -8.73 25.40 3.64
CA PRO A 126 -8.87 26.00 4.96
C PRO A 126 -8.20 25.21 6.10
N LEU A 127 -7.99 23.90 5.94
CA LEU A 127 -7.31 23.07 6.93
C LEU A 127 -5.82 23.41 7.09
N LEU A 128 -5.18 24.06 6.11
CA LEU A 128 -3.77 24.47 6.15
C LEU A 128 -3.40 25.26 7.40
N ARG A 129 -4.32 26.11 7.87
CA ARG A 129 -4.13 26.97 9.04
C ARG A 129 -4.50 26.33 10.37
N ARG A 130 -5.10 25.13 10.33
CA ARG A 130 -5.51 24.39 11.52
C ARG A 130 -4.33 23.67 12.18
N TYR A 131 -4.53 23.31 13.43
CA TYR A 131 -3.61 22.49 14.21
C TYR A 131 -4.08 21.02 14.22
N PRO A 132 -3.20 20.04 14.47
CA PRO A 132 -3.58 18.62 14.45
C PRO A 132 -4.81 18.27 15.31
N HIS A 133 -4.93 18.83 16.50
CA HIS A 133 -6.07 18.57 17.40
C HIS A 133 -7.43 19.09 16.86
N GLN A 134 -7.43 19.89 15.82
CA GLN A 134 -8.63 20.42 15.16
C GLN A 134 -9.06 19.58 13.93
N LEU A 135 -8.36 18.49 13.67
CA LEU A 135 -8.59 17.59 12.54
C LEU A 135 -9.20 16.28 13.01
N SER A 136 -10.04 15.66 12.17
CA SER A 136 -10.44 14.26 12.35
C SER A 136 -9.24 13.32 12.22
N GLY A 137 -9.30 12.10 12.75
CA GLY A 137 -8.24 11.09 12.62
C GLY A 137 -7.85 10.84 11.16
N GLY A 138 -8.84 10.71 10.27
CA GLY A 138 -8.59 10.54 8.83
C GLY A 138 -7.91 11.74 8.17
N GLN A 139 -8.26 12.98 8.57
CA GLN A 139 -7.58 14.18 8.11
C GLN A 139 -6.13 14.24 8.61
N GLN A 140 -5.89 13.90 9.88
CA GLN A 140 -4.53 13.82 10.43
C GLN A 140 -3.68 12.80 9.68
N GLN A 141 -4.23 11.65 9.35
CA GLN A 141 -3.55 10.60 8.59
C GLN A 141 -3.15 11.08 7.18
N ARG A 142 -4.10 11.69 6.45
CA ARG A 142 -3.82 12.29 5.13
C ARG A 142 -2.75 13.38 5.21
N VAL A 143 -2.75 14.20 6.25
CA VAL A 143 -1.69 15.21 6.50
C VAL A 143 -0.35 14.52 6.79
N GLY A 144 -0.33 13.40 7.51
CA GLY A 144 0.87 12.58 7.73
C GLY A 144 1.46 12.03 6.43
N VAL A 145 0.60 11.53 5.54
CA VAL A 145 0.99 11.09 4.19
C VAL A 145 1.48 12.27 3.34
N ALA A 146 0.77 13.42 3.36
CA ALA A 146 1.21 14.64 2.67
C ALA A 146 2.62 15.07 3.12
N ARG A 147 2.88 15.04 4.42
CA ARG A 147 4.21 15.36 4.98
C ARG A 147 5.29 14.41 4.48
N ALA A 148 4.99 13.10 4.42
CA ALA A 148 5.92 12.11 3.92
C ALA A 148 6.24 12.29 2.42
N LEU A 149 5.28 12.77 1.63
CA LEU A 149 5.42 13.05 0.20
C LEU A 149 5.99 14.42 -0.14
N ALA A 150 6.06 15.35 0.84
CA ALA A 150 6.29 16.78 0.58
C ALA A 150 7.63 17.08 -0.09
N ALA A 151 8.68 16.35 0.28
CA ALA A 151 10.03 16.56 -0.26
C ALA A 151 10.30 15.81 -1.57
N ASP A 152 9.29 15.21 -2.18
CA ASP A 152 9.41 14.39 -3.40
C ASP A 152 10.40 13.22 -3.23
N PRO A 153 10.16 12.34 -2.24
CA PRO A 153 11.11 11.29 -1.88
C PRO A 153 11.22 10.21 -2.97
N GLU A 154 12.37 9.54 -3.03
CA GLU A 154 12.62 8.41 -3.94
C GLU A 154 11.84 7.14 -3.53
N ILE A 155 11.57 6.99 -2.22
CA ILE A 155 10.84 5.88 -1.62
C ILE A 155 9.91 6.38 -0.51
N LEU A 156 8.73 5.81 -0.41
CA LEU A 156 7.79 6.05 0.68
C LEU A 156 7.70 4.82 1.58
N LEU A 157 8.03 5.00 2.85
CA LEU A 157 7.93 3.99 3.89
C LEU A 157 6.69 4.27 4.74
N MET A 158 5.84 3.27 4.96
CA MET A 158 4.59 3.42 5.71
C MET A 158 4.44 2.30 6.74
N ASP A 159 4.31 2.67 8.02
CA ASP A 159 4.13 1.73 9.13
C ASP A 159 2.67 1.78 9.59
N GLU A 160 1.86 0.78 9.20
CA GLU A 160 0.42 0.65 9.50
C GLU A 160 -0.42 1.93 9.25
N PRO A 161 -0.33 2.56 8.06
CA PRO A 161 -0.89 3.89 7.83
C PRO A 161 -2.43 3.93 7.83
N PHE A 162 -3.11 2.79 7.78
CA PHE A 162 -4.56 2.71 7.69
C PHE A 162 -5.25 2.19 8.96
N GLY A 163 -4.47 1.72 9.95
CA GLY A 163 -4.98 0.98 11.10
C GLY A 163 -5.97 1.75 11.99
N ALA A 164 -5.84 3.09 12.06
CA ALA A 164 -6.70 3.94 12.90
C ALA A 164 -7.92 4.54 12.13
N LEU A 165 -8.15 4.14 10.87
CA LEU A 165 -9.20 4.71 10.03
C LEU A 165 -10.48 3.87 10.03
N ASP A 166 -11.62 4.54 9.94
CA ASP A 166 -12.89 3.89 9.63
C ASP A 166 -12.86 3.26 8.21
N PRO A 167 -13.70 2.26 7.91
CA PRO A 167 -13.62 1.53 6.64
C PRO A 167 -13.77 2.40 5.39
N VAL A 168 -14.60 3.44 5.42
CA VAL A 168 -14.84 4.32 4.26
C VAL A 168 -13.61 5.19 3.99
N THR A 169 -13.10 5.85 5.03
CA THR A 169 -11.89 6.67 4.95
C THR A 169 -10.67 5.84 4.57
N ARG A 170 -10.56 4.62 5.09
CA ARG A 170 -9.50 3.65 4.76
C ARG A 170 -9.50 3.33 3.27
N SER A 171 -10.63 2.88 2.73
CA SER A 171 -10.78 2.54 1.31
C SER A 171 -10.44 3.74 0.41
N ALA A 172 -10.93 4.92 0.74
CA ALA A 172 -10.63 6.13 -0.03
C ALA A 172 -9.13 6.46 -0.03
N LEU A 173 -8.44 6.33 1.11
CA LEU A 173 -6.99 6.60 1.20
C LEU A 173 -6.17 5.52 0.47
N GLN A 174 -6.58 4.26 0.52
CA GLN A 174 -5.94 3.16 -0.22
C GLN A 174 -6.02 3.41 -1.74
N GLN A 175 -7.18 3.79 -2.26
CA GLN A 175 -7.35 4.14 -3.67
C GLN A 175 -6.47 5.34 -4.08
N GLU A 176 -6.37 6.35 -3.21
CA GLU A 176 -5.51 7.49 -3.47
C GLU A 176 -4.02 7.10 -3.45
N MET A 177 -3.60 6.19 -2.57
CA MET A 177 -2.22 5.67 -2.56
C MET A 177 -1.90 4.89 -3.83
N LEU A 178 -2.81 4.06 -4.33
CA LEU A 178 -2.66 3.38 -5.63
C LEU A 178 -2.56 4.39 -6.77
N ARG A 179 -3.39 5.43 -6.77
CA ARG A 179 -3.34 6.49 -7.77
C ARG A 179 -1.99 7.23 -7.75
N ILE A 180 -1.51 7.60 -6.56
CA ILE A 180 -0.20 8.25 -6.38
C ILE A 180 0.92 7.34 -6.91
N HIS A 181 0.88 6.07 -6.56
CA HIS A 181 1.86 5.09 -7.01
C HIS A 181 1.88 4.98 -8.53
N ARG A 182 0.73 4.77 -9.18
CA ARG A 182 0.61 4.66 -10.65
C ARG A 182 1.08 5.92 -11.39
N LEU A 183 0.72 7.11 -10.89
CA LEU A 183 1.08 8.38 -11.53
C LEU A 183 2.55 8.73 -11.35
N SER A 184 3.15 8.39 -10.21
CA SER A 184 4.52 8.81 -9.88
C SER A 184 5.58 7.75 -10.13
N GLY A 185 5.20 6.46 -10.27
CA GLY A 185 6.13 5.33 -10.37
C GLY A 185 7.07 5.20 -9.15
N ARG A 186 6.65 5.69 -7.97
CA ARG A 186 7.48 5.67 -6.75
C ARG A 186 7.50 4.30 -6.13
N THR A 187 8.65 3.96 -5.55
CA THR A 187 8.75 2.78 -4.70
C THR A 187 8.02 3.05 -3.39
N ILE A 188 7.16 2.11 -2.97
CA ILE A 188 6.43 2.18 -1.70
C ILE A 188 6.70 0.90 -0.92
N VAL A 189 7.02 1.03 0.37
CA VAL A 189 7.09 -0.10 1.30
C VAL A 189 6.08 0.13 2.42
N LEU A 190 5.09 -0.72 2.46
CA LEU A 190 4.01 -0.68 3.44
C LEU A 190 4.15 -1.83 4.42
N VAL A 191 4.01 -1.55 5.71
CA VAL A 191 3.81 -2.55 6.75
C VAL A 191 2.34 -2.59 7.12
N THR A 192 1.76 -3.77 7.13
CA THR A 192 0.40 -4.03 7.62
C THR A 192 0.26 -5.44 8.19
N HIS A 193 -0.77 -5.64 8.98
CA HIS A 193 -1.26 -6.97 9.38
C HIS A 193 -2.59 -7.33 8.71
N ASP A 194 -3.14 -6.42 7.90
CA ASP A 194 -4.40 -6.59 7.18
C ASP A 194 -4.14 -7.25 5.80
N ILE A 195 -4.72 -8.42 5.61
CA ILE A 195 -4.55 -9.21 4.39
C ILE A 195 -5.21 -8.52 3.19
N ASP A 196 -6.40 -7.93 3.40
CA ASP A 196 -7.15 -7.28 2.31
C ASP A 196 -6.42 -6.01 1.83
N GLU A 197 -5.74 -5.27 2.74
CA GLU A 197 -4.84 -4.18 2.37
C GLU A 197 -3.68 -4.67 1.50
N ALA A 198 -3.01 -5.74 1.93
CA ALA A 198 -1.88 -6.29 1.19
C ALA A 198 -2.30 -6.78 -0.21
N LEU A 199 -3.41 -7.50 -0.30
CA LEU A 199 -3.93 -7.99 -1.58
C LEU A 199 -4.35 -6.87 -2.53
N THR A 200 -4.87 -5.76 -1.99
CA THR A 200 -5.35 -4.62 -2.79
C THR A 200 -4.23 -3.74 -3.30
N LEU A 201 -3.17 -3.55 -2.50
CA LEU A 201 -2.16 -2.51 -2.74
C LEU A 201 -0.86 -3.05 -3.34
N ALA A 202 -0.51 -4.32 -3.07
CA ALA A 202 0.82 -4.81 -3.37
C ALA A 202 1.01 -5.26 -4.82
N ASP A 203 2.13 -4.87 -5.41
CA ASP A 203 2.72 -5.60 -6.54
C ASP A 203 3.40 -6.88 -6.03
N ASN A 204 4.02 -6.79 -4.84
CA ASN A 204 4.75 -7.88 -4.19
C ASN A 204 4.47 -7.91 -2.68
N ILE A 205 4.08 -9.06 -2.16
CA ILE A 205 3.86 -9.30 -0.73
C ILE A 205 5.02 -10.09 -0.17
N VAL A 206 5.57 -9.62 0.95
CA VAL A 206 6.58 -10.32 1.75
C VAL A 206 5.92 -10.75 3.05
N LEU A 207 5.52 -12.02 3.12
CA LEU A 207 4.93 -12.59 4.34
C LEU A 207 6.03 -12.96 5.32
N MET A 208 5.98 -12.36 6.50
CA MET A 208 6.95 -12.55 7.58
C MET A 208 6.32 -13.24 8.79
N ASP A 209 7.06 -14.15 9.40
CA ASP A 209 6.74 -14.75 10.69
C ASP A 209 8.01 -14.99 11.50
N ASP A 210 7.96 -14.77 12.81
CA ASP A 210 9.07 -14.93 13.76
C ASP A 210 10.44 -14.40 13.29
N GLY A 211 10.43 -13.25 12.60
CA GLY A 211 11.64 -12.55 12.11
C GLY A 211 12.18 -13.05 10.77
N GLU A 212 11.52 -13.98 10.11
CA GLU A 212 11.92 -14.57 8.85
C GLU A 212 10.92 -14.33 7.73
N ILE A 213 11.35 -14.40 6.46
CA ILE A 213 10.45 -14.42 5.30
C ILE A 213 9.94 -15.84 5.11
N VAL A 214 8.64 -16.03 5.23
CA VAL A 214 7.99 -17.33 4.97
C VAL A 214 7.77 -17.53 3.48
N GLN A 215 7.19 -16.53 2.81
CA GLN A 215 6.97 -16.53 1.37
C GLN A 215 6.96 -15.09 0.86
N GLN A 216 7.44 -14.92 -0.37
CA GLN A 216 7.40 -13.66 -1.11
C GLN A 216 6.89 -13.94 -2.50
N GLY A 217 6.10 -13.00 -3.07
CA GLY A 217 5.60 -13.09 -4.43
C GLY A 217 4.41 -12.17 -4.68
N LYS A 218 3.85 -12.25 -5.87
CA LYS A 218 2.64 -11.51 -6.23
C LYS A 218 1.44 -11.99 -5.42
N PRO A 219 0.43 -11.12 -5.15
CA PRO A 219 -0.79 -11.51 -4.42
C PRO A 219 -1.41 -12.82 -4.92
N VAL A 220 -1.53 -12.99 -6.23
CA VAL A 220 -2.10 -14.21 -6.82
C VAL A 220 -1.27 -15.46 -6.52
N GLU A 221 0.06 -15.36 -6.49
CA GLU A 221 0.96 -16.49 -6.23
C GLU A 221 0.81 -16.98 -4.79
N LEU A 222 0.70 -16.06 -3.81
CA LEU A 222 0.51 -16.43 -2.41
C LEU A 222 -0.83 -17.13 -2.17
N LEU A 223 -1.87 -16.75 -2.91
CA LEU A 223 -3.19 -17.36 -2.81
C LEU A 223 -3.30 -18.70 -3.56
N THR A 224 -2.64 -18.84 -4.72
CA THR A 224 -2.78 -20.05 -5.57
C THR A 224 -1.69 -21.08 -5.33
N GLN A 225 -0.52 -20.68 -4.84
CA GLN A 225 0.66 -21.51 -4.64
C GLN A 225 1.28 -21.27 -3.24
N PRO A 226 0.50 -21.45 -2.15
CA PRO A 226 1.02 -21.26 -0.80
C PRO A 226 2.15 -22.28 -0.54
N LYS A 227 3.31 -21.80 -0.06
CA LYS A 227 4.53 -22.58 0.18
C LYS A 227 4.33 -23.68 1.22
N ASN A 228 3.48 -23.43 2.22
CA ASN A 228 3.20 -24.37 3.32
C ASN A 228 1.82 -24.12 3.94
N ASP A 229 1.47 -24.93 4.94
CA ASP A 229 0.18 -24.81 5.64
C ASP A 229 0.04 -23.50 6.41
N PHE A 230 1.13 -22.96 6.97
CA PHE A 230 1.10 -21.64 7.64
C PHE A 230 0.60 -20.55 6.68
N VAL A 231 1.15 -20.45 5.48
CA VAL A 231 0.73 -19.48 4.47
C VAL A 231 -0.74 -19.68 4.12
N ARG A 232 -1.16 -20.93 3.91
CA ARG A 232 -2.55 -21.29 3.59
C ARG A 232 -3.50 -20.88 4.72
N ASP A 233 -3.12 -21.12 5.96
CA ASP A 233 -3.93 -20.79 7.13
C ASP A 233 -3.95 -19.28 7.39
N PHE A 234 -2.83 -18.60 7.17
CA PHE A 234 -2.73 -17.16 7.31
C PHE A 234 -3.69 -16.42 6.36
N PHE A 235 -3.76 -16.85 5.10
CA PHE A 235 -4.73 -16.29 4.14
C PHE A 235 -6.16 -16.82 4.31
N GLY A 236 -6.41 -17.77 5.23
CA GLY A 236 -7.72 -18.34 5.52
C GLY A 236 -8.17 -19.33 4.44
N ARG A 237 -8.05 -20.63 4.72
CA ARG A 237 -8.37 -21.71 3.77
C ARG A 237 -9.75 -21.58 3.12
N SER A 238 -10.75 -21.18 3.88
CA SER A 238 -12.13 -20.99 3.40
C SER A 238 -12.35 -19.70 2.61
N GLU A 239 -11.45 -18.73 2.72
CA GLU A 239 -11.60 -17.40 2.12
C GLU A 239 -10.76 -17.20 0.87
N MET A 240 -9.80 -18.09 0.58
CA MET A 240 -8.87 -17.95 -0.53
C MET A 240 -9.56 -17.70 -1.87
N GLY A 241 -10.66 -18.43 -2.15
CA GLY A 241 -11.44 -18.22 -3.38
C GLY A 241 -12.06 -16.83 -3.46
N VAL A 242 -12.63 -16.34 -2.35
CA VAL A 242 -13.23 -14.99 -2.29
C VAL A 242 -12.15 -13.90 -2.39
N ARG A 243 -10.97 -14.15 -1.82
CA ARG A 243 -9.82 -13.21 -1.92
C ARG A 243 -9.24 -13.17 -3.33
N LEU A 244 -9.22 -14.30 -4.05
CA LEU A 244 -8.86 -14.32 -5.47
C LEU A 244 -9.80 -13.45 -6.33
N LEU A 245 -11.11 -13.47 -6.01
CA LEU A 245 -12.08 -12.59 -6.68
C LEU A 245 -11.78 -11.10 -6.47
N ALA A 246 -11.15 -10.72 -5.37
CA ALA A 246 -10.77 -9.33 -5.12
C ALA A 246 -9.63 -8.85 -6.02
N LEU A 247 -8.84 -9.75 -6.60
CA LEU A 247 -7.74 -9.44 -7.51
C LEU A 247 -8.18 -9.25 -8.98
N GLY A 248 -9.37 -9.75 -9.35
CA GLY A 248 -9.92 -9.63 -10.70
C GLY A 248 -10.91 -8.47 -10.82
N GLN A 249 -11.02 -7.90 -12.04
CA GLN A 249 -11.99 -6.85 -12.36
C GLN A 249 -13.09 -7.35 -13.29
N ALA A 250 -14.31 -6.86 -13.11
CA ALA A 250 -15.49 -7.22 -13.89
C ALA A 250 -15.30 -6.98 -15.41
N GLY A 251 -14.66 -5.86 -15.78
CA GLY A 251 -14.41 -5.52 -17.17
C GLY A 251 -13.46 -6.47 -17.90
N ASN A 252 -12.51 -7.08 -17.17
CA ASN A 252 -11.57 -8.05 -17.73
C ASN A 252 -12.20 -9.44 -17.93
N ALA A 253 -13.19 -9.78 -17.10
CA ALA A 253 -13.90 -11.06 -17.15
C ALA A 253 -15.20 -11.01 -17.97
N ALA A 254 -15.67 -9.80 -18.36
CA ALA A 254 -16.87 -9.64 -19.14
C ALA A 254 -16.72 -10.22 -20.57
N ARG A 255 -17.71 -10.97 -21.02
CA ARG A 255 -17.80 -11.51 -22.38
C ARG A 255 -18.16 -10.39 -23.34
N ARG A 256 -17.18 -9.95 -24.11
CA ARG A 256 -17.35 -8.87 -25.09
C ARG A 256 -18.28 -9.29 -26.22
N GLY A 257 -19.12 -8.36 -26.68
CA GLY A 257 -20.08 -8.61 -27.76
C GLY A 257 -21.41 -9.21 -27.30
N GLU A 258 -21.52 -9.66 -26.05
CA GLU A 258 -22.81 -9.97 -25.45
C GLU A 258 -23.47 -8.68 -24.96
N TRP A 259 -24.81 -8.65 -25.01
CA TRP A 259 -25.61 -7.54 -24.52
C TRP A 259 -26.74 -8.06 -23.64
N LEU A 260 -27.04 -7.31 -22.57
CA LEU A 260 -28.09 -7.63 -21.62
C LEU A 260 -28.75 -6.34 -21.15
N GLU A 261 -30.10 -6.30 -21.17
CA GLU A 261 -30.85 -5.24 -20.50
C GLU A 261 -30.80 -5.37 -19.00
N GLY A 262 -30.65 -4.25 -18.32
CA GLY A 262 -30.63 -4.21 -16.85
C GLY A 262 -29.72 -3.12 -16.32
N GLU A 263 -29.69 -2.98 -15.01
CA GLU A 263 -28.80 -2.04 -14.32
C GLU A 263 -27.35 -2.53 -14.42
N PRO A 264 -26.46 -1.78 -15.11
CA PRO A 264 -25.10 -2.24 -15.34
C PRO A 264 -24.20 -2.11 -14.09
N ILE A 265 -23.13 -2.87 -14.06
CA ILE A 265 -22.02 -2.69 -13.13
C ILE A 265 -20.83 -2.05 -13.86
N MET A 266 -19.99 -1.32 -13.10
CA MET A 266 -18.79 -0.68 -13.66
C MET A 266 -17.69 -1.71 -13.92
N ALA A 267 -16.95 -1.54 -15.01
CA ALA A 267 -15.84 -2.41 -15.39
C ALA A 267 -14.72 -2.49 -14.34
N GLY A 268 -14.50 -1.40 -13.60
CA GLY A 268 -13.52 -1.33 -12.52
C GLY A 268 -13.93 -2.04 -11.22
N LEU A 269 -15.17 -2.54 -11.12
CA LEU A 269 -15.63 -3.30 -9.96
C LEU A 269 -14.83 -4.60 -9.83
N THR A 270 -14.42 -4.97 -8.62
CA THR A 270 -13.77 -6.27 -8.39
C THR A 270 -14.77 -7.42 -8.60
N LEU A 271 -14.27 -8.59 -8.96
CA LEU A 271 -15.13 -9.78 -9.07
C LEU A 271 -15.75 -10.18 -7.73
N ARG A 272 -15.12 -9.83 -6.59
CA ARG A 272 -15.68 -9.98 -5.25
C ARG A 272 -16.92 -9.09 -5.05
N GLU A 273 -16.86 -7.85 -5.51
CA GLU A 273 -18.00 -6.94 -5.48
C GLU A 273 -19.09 -7.38 -6.47
N ALA A 274 -18.69 -7.85 -7.66
CA ALA A 274 -19.62 -8.42 -8.63
C ALA A 274 -20.33 -9.66 -8.08
N LEU A 275 -19.64 -10.54 -7.34
CA LEU A 275 -20.26 -11.67 -6.63
C LEU A 275 -21.37 -11.18 -5.68
N SER A 276 -21.14 -10.11 -4.94
CA SER A 276 -22.17 -9.51 -4.08
C SER A 276 -23.36 -9.02 -4.88
N GLN A 277 -23.15 -8.42 -6.08
CA GLN A 277 -24.23 -7.99 -6.97
C GLN A 277 -25.03 -9.19 -7.50
N PHE A 278 -24.37 -10.28 -7.93
CA PHE A 278 -25.06 -11.51 -8.35
C PHE A 278 -26.01 -12.04 -7.26
N ILE A 279 -25.51 -12.12 -6.04
CA ILE A 279 -26.28 -12.64 -4.89
C ILE A 279 -27.45 -11.71 -4.54
N THR A 280 -27.18 -10.39 -4.45
CA THR A 280 -28.17 -9.39 -4.04
C THR A 280 -29.29 -9.26 -5.07
N ARG A 281 -28.94 -9.24 -6.37
CA ARG A 281 -29.88 -9.13 -7.48
C ARG A 281 -30.53 -10.44 -7.88
N ARG A 282 -30.06 -11.57 -7.32
CA ARG A 282 -30.50 -12.94 -7.66
C ARG A 282 -30.49 -13.22 -9.15
N THR A 283 -29.39 -12.85 -9.81
CA THR A 283 -29.16 -13.05 -11.24
C THR A 283 -27.88 -13.82 -11.47
N ASP A 284 -27.75 -14.48 -12.62
CA ASP A 284 -26.54 -15.16 -13.08
C ASP A 284 -25.77 -14.36 -14.14
N LYS A 285 -26.28 -13.18 -14.52
CA LYS A 285 -25.69 -12.30 -15.55
C LYS A 285 -25.79 -10.84 -15.13
N LEU A 286 -24.72 -10.08 -15.38
CA LEU A 286 -24.64 -8.65 -15.11
C LEU A 286 -24.10 -7.92 -16.34
N PRO A 287 -24.81 -6.89 -16.86
CA PRO A 287 -24.26 -6.03 -17.90
C PRO A 287 -23.11 -5.20 -17.32
N VAL A 288 -22.03 -5.02 -18.11
CA VAL A 288 -20.81 -4.30 -17.71
C VAL A 288 -20.58 -3.11 -18.60
N VAL A 289 -20.33 -1.94 -18.00
CA VAL A 289 -20.04 -0.69 -18.70
C VAL A 289 -18.69 -0.09 -18.27
N ASP A 290 -18.08 0.70 -19.15
CA ASP A 290 -16.89 1.49 -18.83
C ASP A 290 -17.24 2.78 -18.04
N ASP A 291 -16.21 3.57 -17.72
CA ASP A 291 -16.37 4.84 -16.97
C ASP A 291 -17.19 5.90 -17.73
N GLN A 292 -17.39 5.71 -19.05
CA GLN A 292 -18.22 6.58 -19.91
C GLN A 292 -19.64 6.00 -20.12
N GLN A 293 -20.02 4.98 -19.32
CA GLN A 293 -21.31 4.26 -19.43
C GLN A 293 -21.51 3.52 -20.77
N LYS A 294 -20.42 3.24 -21.50
CA LYS A 294 -20.47 2.49 -22.76
C LYS A 294 -20.49 0.99 -22.46
N PRO A 295 -21.37 0.20 -23.08
CA PRO A 295 -21.39 -1.24 -22.89
C PRO A 295 -20.10 -1.92 -23.31
N LEU A 296 -19.53 -2.75 -22.42
CA LEU A 296 -18.34 -3.56 -22.67
C LEU A 296 -18.70 -5.03 -22.95
N GLY A 297 -19.76 -5.53 -22.32
CA GLY A 297 -20.18 -6.92 -22.43
C GLY A 297 -21.03 -7.36 -21.25
N VAL A 298 -21.09 -8.67 -21.02
CA VAL A 298 -21.86 -9.30 -19.93
C VAL A 298 -20.95 -10.18 -19.09
N LEU A 299 -20.97 -9.99 -17.78
CA LEU A 299 -20.31 -10.88 -16.84
C LEU A 299 -21.29 -11.98 -16.41
N HIS A 300 -20.89 -13.23 -16.57
CA HIS A 300 -21.66 -14.38 -16.10
C HIS A 300 -21.14 -14.88 -14.75
N PHE A 301 -22.03 -15.39 -13.90
CA PHE A 301 -21.65 -15.97 -12.60
C PHE A 301 -20.62 -17.10 -12.77
N THR A 302 -20.72 -17.90 -13.83
CA THR A 302 -19.79 -18.98 -14.16
C THR A 302 -18.37 -18.49 -14.46
N ASP A 303 -18.20 -17.24 -14.90
CA ASP A 303 -16.88 -16.68 -15.22
C ASP A 303 -16.06 -16.44 -13.95
N LEU A 304 -16.72 -16.31 -12.79
CA LEU A 304 -16.07 -16.24 -11.48
C LEU A 304 -15.30 -17.52 -11.11
N LEU A 305 -15.62 -18.66 -11.74
CA LEU A 305 -14.97 -19.94 -11.50
C LEU A 305 -13.69 -20.13 -12.34
N ASN A 306 -13.51 -19.35 -13.41
CA ASN A 306 -12.43 -19.50 -14.38
C ASN A 306 -11.30 -18.48 -14.21
N LEU A 307 -11.00 -18.09 -12.96
CA LEU A 307 -10.04 -17.04 -12.63
C LEU A 307 -8.59 -17.30 -13.08
N ARG A 308 -8.26 -18.54 -13.51
CA ARG A 308 -6.88 -18.90 -13.90
C ARG A 308 -6.38 -18.20 -15.16
N GLU A 309 -7.27 -17.71 -16.03
CA GLU A 309 -6.91 -17.09 -17.32
C GLU A 309 -7.09 -15.56 -17.35
N GLY A 310 -7.79 -14.98 -16.38
CA GLY A 310 -8.21 -13.57 -16.39
C GLY A 310 -7.56 -12.65 -15.34
N VAL A 311 -6.78 -13.17 -14.40
CA VAL A 311 -6.07 -12.34 -13.40
C VAL A 311 -4.77 -11.83 -14.01
N GLN A 312 -4.88 -10.95 -15.02
CA GLN A 312 -3.77 -10.08 -15.37
C GLN A 312 -3.67 -9.04 -14.26
N CYS A 313 -2.60 -9.11 -13.46
CA CYS A 313 -2.21 -8.02 -12.59
C CYS A 313 -2.22 -6.75 -13.43
N VAL A 314 -2.98 -5.75 -12.97
CA VAL A 314 -2.94 -4.41 -13.55
C VAL A 314 -1.51 -3.91 -13.34
N GLY A 315 -0.70 -3.95 -14.41
CA GLY A 315 0.61 -3.35 -14.46
C GLY A 315 0.52 -1.82 -14.45
#